data_40afc56db26bfe9c6c61f4b96a6db66d
#
_entry.id   40afc56db26bfe9c6c61f4b96a6db66d
#
_cell.length_a   1.000
_cell.length_b   1.000
_cell.length_c   1.000
_cell.angle_alpha   90.00
_cell.angle_beta   90.00
_cell.angle_gamma   90.00
#
_symmetry.space_group_name_H-M   'P 1'
#
loop_
_entity.id
_entity.type
_entity.pdbx_description
1 polymer ?
#
loop_
_entity_poly.entity_id
_entity_poly.type
_entity_poly.pdbx_seq_one_letter_code
_entity_poly.pdbx_strand_id
1 'polypeptide(L)'
;ENEWNIGVLNRTEGGRITVRGALEGSVAQVKLFKATIGSWKDGAFTVMKEGTKAVQITKPQLLITQTVNASSAYAASAGDVLHYEIFFKNPTDKILENLFLIVTLDSRAFDLGSVKVSGGRFSSGDNSIIWGAKDISKLRFLGRGEEGKAEFWINVKDEIETFSSQDKDLVLKNRVLISEASAEFEIKLNANLTVDQRGFFQDDVFGNQGVHPLLVGQKNTYTIIWQAK
;
A
#
# COMPACT_ATOMS: atom_id res chain seq x y z
N GLU A 1 1.78 -22.51 -14.87
CA GLU A 1 2.50 -21.44 -15.60
C GLU A 1 1.55 -20.26 -15.79
N ASN A 2 2.03 -19.03 -15.61
CA ASN A 2 1.25 -17.82 -15.84
C ASN A 2 1.68 -17.24 -17.18
N GLU A 3 0.72 -16.98 -18.04
CA GLU A 3 0.93 -16.39 -19.35
C GLU A 3 0.20 -15.04 -19.46
N TRP A 4 0.87 -14.05 -20.01
CA TRP A 4 0.31 -12.72 -20.22
C TRP A 4 0.42 -12.36 -21.70
N ASN A 5 -0.72 -12.10 -22.34
CA ASN A 5 -0.74 -11.57 -23.69
C ASN A 5 -0.48 -10.06 -23.63
N ILE A 6 0.65 -9.62 -24.16
CA ILE A 6 1.07 -8.22 -24.17
C ILE A 6 0.71 -7.48 -25.47
N GLY A 7 0.02 -8.16 -26.40
CA GLY A 7 -0.37 -7.60 -27.68
C GLY A 7 0.82 -7.34 -28.61
N VAL A 8 0.67 -6.37 -29.49
CA VAL A 8 1.72 -5.95 -30.44
C VAL A 8 2.48 -4.77 -29.83
N LEU A 9 3.79 -4.93 -29.70
CA LEU A 9 4.70 -3.85 -29.29
C LEU A 9 5.31 -3.22 -30.54
N ASN A 10 5.09 -1.91 -30.71
CA ASN A 10 5.72 -1.14 -31.76
C ASN A 10 7.21 -0.89 -31.43
N ARG A 11 7.96 -0.46 -32.44
CA ARG A 11 9.38 -0.10 -32.26
C ARG A 11 9.47 1.06 -31.26
N THR A 12 10.26 0.90 -30.20
CA THR A 12 10.42 1.84 -29.07
C THR A 12 9.36 1.74 -27.95
N GLU A 13 8.32 0.94 -28.10
CA GLU A 13 7.39 0.66 -27.02
C GLU A 13 7.96 -0.37 -26.05
N GLY A 14 7.61 -0.20 -24.77
CA GLY A 14 8.01 -1.11 -23.70
C GLY A 14 6.98 -1.12 -22.58
N GLY A 15 7.07 -2.11 -21.72
CA GLY A 15 6.16 -2.24 -20.60
C GLY A 15 6.83 -2.93 -19.41
N ARG A 16 6.16 -2.91 -18.26
CA ARG A 16 6.56 -3.62 -17.05
C ARG A 16 5.42 -4.50 -16.56
N ILE A 17 5.71 -5.75 -16.31
CA ILE A 17 4.81 -6.68 -15.62
C ILE A 17 5.35 -6.88 -14.22
N THR A 18 4.52 -6.59 -13.22
CA THR A 18 4.85 -6.82 -11.81
C THR A 18 4.07 -8.02 -11.31
N VAL A 19 4.80 -9.04 -10.83
CA VAL A 19 4.21 -10.23 -10.22
C VAL A 19 4.49 -10.18 -8.73
N ARG A 20 3.44 -10.26 -7.91
CA ARG A 20 3.54 -10.35 -6.45
C ARG A 20 3.10 -11.72 -6.00
N GLY A 21 3.79 -12.28 -5.01
CA GLY A 21 3.47 -13.59 -4.45
C GLY A 21 4.29 -13.89 -3.21
N ALA A 22 3.92 -14.94 -2.49
CA ALA A 22 4.68 -15.47 -1.37
C ALA A 22 5.61 -16.60 -1.84
N LEU A 23 6.81 -16.68 -1.25
CA LEU A 23 7.75 -17.77 -1.46
C LEU A 23 7.69 -18.71 -0.27
N GLU A 24 7.35 -19.96 -0.55
CA GLU A 24 7.40 -21.02 0.45
C GLU A 24 8.59 -21.94 0.21
N GLY A 25 9.25 -22.36 1.28
CA GLY A 25 10.37 -23.28 1.20
C GLY A 25 11.22 -23.30 2.48
N SER A 26 12.23 -24.16 2.48
CA SER A 26 13.18 -24.29 3.59
C SER A 26 14.27 -23.23 3.52
N VAL A 27 14.84 -22.87 4.67
CA VAL A 27 16.02 -21.98 4.74
C VAL A 27 17.15 -22.56 3.90
N ALA A 28 17.88 -21.69 3.23
CA ALA A 28 18.94 -21.98 2.25
C ALA A 28 18.46 -22.57 0.90
N GLN A 29 17.17 -22.86 0.74
CA GLN A 29 16.62 -23.29 -0.54
C GLN A 29 16.72 -22.16 -1.58
N VAL A 30 17.18 -22.49 -2.77
CA VAL A 30 17.23 -21.58 -3.91
C VAL A 30 16.01 -21.81 -4.78
N LYS A 31 15.25 -20.76 -5.07
CA LYS A 31 14.15 -20.74 -6.03
C LYS A 31 14.59 -20.02 -7.30
N LEU A 32 14.31 -20.62 -8.45
CA LEU A 32 14.62 -20.04 -9.75
C LEU A 32 13.33 -19.48 -10.36
N PHE A 33 13.36 -18.19 -10.70
CA PHE A 33 12.32 -17.54 -11.48
C PHE A 33 12.81 -17.44 -12.91
N LYS A 34 12.04 -18.00 -13.83
CA LYS A 34 12.29 -17.96 -15.25
C LYS A 34 11.16 -17.19 -15.93
N ALA A 35 11.51 -16.18 -16.71
CA ALA A 35 10.58 -15.43 -17.56
C ALA A 35 11.01 -15.57 -19.01
N THR A 36 10.07 -15.89 -19.88
CA THR A 36 10.29 -15.98 -21.32
C THR A 36 9.37 -15.02 -22.04
N ILE A 37 9.88 -14.32 -23.04
CA ILE A 37 9.08 -13.55 -23.99
C ILE A 37 9.23 -14.16 -25.38
N GLY A 38 8.14 -14.26 -26.09
CA GLY A 38 8.11 -14.87 -27.40
C GLY A 38 6.80 -14.58 -28.13
N SER A 39 6.58 -15.24 -29.23
CA SER A 39 5.36 -15.17 -30.03
C SER A 39 4.79 -16.53 -30.34
N TRP A 40 3.48 -16.62 -30.37
CA TRP A 40 2.77 -17.77 -30.89
C TRP A 40 2.71 -17.70 -32.43
N LYS A 41 3.19 -18.71 -33.11
CA LYS A 41 3.10 -18.84 -34.56
C LYS A 41 2.74 -20.29 -34.90
N ASP A 42 1.69 -20.47 -35.69
CA ASP A 42 1.22 -21.77 -36.16
C ASP A 42 0.99 -22.81 -35.00
N GLY A 43 0.50 -22.34 -33.86
CA GLY A 43 0.25 -23.18 -32.67
C GLY A 43 1.49 -23.52 -31.83
N ALA A 44 2.65 -22.97 -32.17
CA ALA A 44 3.90 -23.15 -31.44
C ALA A 44 4.41 -21.82 -30.83
N PHE A 45 4.87 -21.88 -29.57
CA PHE A 45 5.48 -20.74 -28.90
C PHE A 45 6.97 -20.65 -29.25
N THR A 46 7.34 -19.56 -29.91
CA THR A 46 8.74 -19.28 -30.26
C THR A 46 9.31 -18.28 -29.25
N VAL A 47 10.29 -18.73 -28.48
CA VAL A 47 10.99 -17.89 -27.48
C VAL A 47 11.92 -16.91 -28.18
N MET A 48 11.76 -15.62 -27.91
CA MET A 48 12.61 -14.53 -28.41
C MET A 48 13.68 -14.15 -27.38
N LYS A 49 13.32 -14.13 -26.10
CA LYS A 49 14.23 -13.81 -25.00
C LYS A 49 13.83 -14.55 -23.74
N GLU A 50 14.83 -14.89 -22.97
CA GLU A 50 14.67 -15.53 -21.66
C GLU A 50 15.47 -14.77 -20.61
N GLY A 51 14.92 -14.68 -19.41
CA GLY A 51 15.62 -14.15 -18.23
C GLY A 51 15.39 -15.09 -17.05
N THR A 52 16.43 -15.33 -16.29
CA THR A 52 16.36 -16.14 -15.07
C THR A 52 16.90 -15.35 -13.89
N LYS A 53 16.22 -15.44 -12.74
CA LYS A 53 16.68 -14.89 -11.46
C LYS A 53 16.62 -15.95 -10.38
N ALA A 54 17.70 -16.16 -9.66
CA ALA A 54 17.75 -16.99 -8.48
C ALA A 54 17.50 -16.15 -7.23
N VAL A 55 16.70 -16.68 -6.30
CA VAL A 55 16.45 -16.11 -4.98
C VAL A 55 16.64 -17.20 -3.94
N GLN A 56 17.47 -16.95 -2.93
CA GLN A 56 17.67 -17.86 -1.82
C GLN A 56 16.75 -17.50 -0.66
N ILE A 57 16.08 -18.49 -0.08
CA ILE A 57 15.29 -18.32 1.15
C ILE A 57 16.26 -18.24 2.33
N THR A 58 16.28 -17.10 2.99
CA THR A 58 17.11 -16.88 4.19
C THR A 58 16.24 -16.78 5.43
N LYS A 59 16.79 -17.19 6.57
CA LYS A 59 16.14 -16.95 7.87
C LYS A 59 16.28 -15.46 8.18
N PRO A 60 15.19 -14.72 8.48
CA PRO A 60 15.29 -13.32 8.84
C PRO A 60 16.08 -13.18 10.16
N GLN A 61 16.92 -12.15 10.23
CA GLN A 61 17.66 -11.85 11.48
C GLN A 61 16.73 -11.30 12.56
N LEU A 62 15.68 -10.60 12.14
CA LEU A 62 14.62 -10.06 12.99
C LEU A 62 13.27 -10.25 12.31
N LEU A 63 12.26 -10.64 13.09
CA LEU A 63 10.87 -10.59 12.66
C LEU A 63 10.30 -9.24 13.06
N ILE A 64 9.75 -8.51 12.11
CA ILE A 64 9.13 -7.21 12.31
C ILE A 64 7.67 -7.34 11.92
N THR A 65 6.76 -7.00 12.84
CA THR A 65 5.32 -6.97 12.60
C THR A 65 4.75 -5.64 13.08
N GLN A 66 3.61 -5.24 12.54
CA GLN A 66 2.96 -3.99 12.86
C GLN A 66 1.46 -4.20 13.03
N THR A 67 0.88 -3.51 14.01
CA THR A 67 -0.58 -3.32 14.10
C THR A 67 -0.89 -1.83 14.10
N VAL A 68 -2.09 -1.50 13.62
CA VAL A 68 -2.65 -0.16 13.69
C VAL A 68 -4.01 -0.24 14.31
N ASN A 69 -4.24 0.53 15.38
CA ASN A 69 -5.45 0.47 16.19
C ASN A 69 -5.78 -0.99 16.59
N ALA A 70 -4.74 -1.75 17.03
CA ALA A 70 -4.79 -3.15 17.42
C ALA A 70 -5.18 -4.15 16.29
N SER A 71 -5.16 -3.74 15.02
CA SER A 71 -5.47 -4.58 13.86
C SER A 71 -4.26 -4.69 12.92
N SER A 72 -4.00 -5.88 12.42
CA SER A 72 -2.99 -6.11 11.37
C SER A 72 -3.51 -5.82 9.95
N ALA A 73 -4.83 -5.59 9.79
CA ALA A 73 -5.50 -5.33 8.52
C ALA A 73 -6.44 -4.11 8.66
N TYR A 74 -5.94 -3.04 9.28
CA TYR A 74 -6.70 -1.80 9.46
C TYR A 74 -6.87 -1.07 8.12
N ALA A 75 -8.06 -0.49 7.90
CA ALA A 75 -8.32 0.45 6.83
C ALA A 75 -8.63 1.80 7.47
N ALA A 76 -7.84 2.82 7.13
CA ALA A 76 -7.95 4.16 7.69
C ALA A 76 -8.96 5.00 6.92
N SER A 77 -9.53 6.01 7.58
CA SER A 77 -10.37 7.05 6.99
C SER A 77 -9.75 8.42 7.23
N ALA A 78 -10.17 9.42 6.46
CA ALA A 78 -9.80 10.82 6.72
C ALA A 78 -10.21 11.22 8.14
N GLY A 79 -9.34 11.93 8.86
CA GLY A 79 -9.55 12.33 10.25
C GLY A 79 -9.24 11.27 11.31
N ASP A 80 -8.93 10.02 10.92
CA ASP A 80 -8.61 8.97 11.89
C ASP A 80 -7.34 9.30 12.68
N VAL A 81 -7.36 8.91 13.96
CA VAL A 81 -6.18 8.83 14.82
C VAL A 81 -5.63 7.42 14.76
N LEU A 82 -4.43 7.27 14.26
CA LEU A 82 -3.78 5.98 14.09
C LEU A 82 -2.78 5.74 15.22
N HIS A 83 -2.97 4.65 15.97
CA HIS A 83 -2.02 4.14 16.94
C HIS A 83 -1.23 3.00 16.31
N TYR A 84 0.02 3.23 16.03
CA TYR A 84 0.95 2.25 15.48
C TYR A 84 1.68 1.53 16.61
N GLU A 85 1.66 0.20 16.57
CA GLU A 85 2.46 -0.67 17.43
C GLU A 85 3.37 -1.51 16.54
N ILE A 86 4.67 -1.39 16.75
CA ILE A 86 5.69 -2.13 16.01
C ILE A 86 6.32 -3.12 16.96
N PHE A 87 6.22 -4.39 16.62
CA PHE A 87 6.82 -5.49 17.36
C PHE A 87 8.03 -6.01 16.60
N PHE A 88 9.10 -6.28 17.31
CA PHE A 88 10.30 -6.88 16.74
C PHE A 88 10.78 -8.03 17.63
N LYS A 89 11.07 -9.17 16.99
CA LYS A 89 11.43 -10.42 17.69
C LYS A 89 12.70 -11.02 17.11
N ASN A 90 13.58 -11.49 17.95
CA ASN A 90 14.78 -12.23 17.57
C ASN A 90 14.48 -13.73 17.42
N PRO A 91 14.32 -14.25 16.18
CA PRO A 91 14.09 -15.68 15.95
C PRO A 91 15.38 -16.50 15.92
N THR A 92 16.53 -15.86 16.09
CA THR A 92 17.85 -16.50 15.99
C THR A 92 18.34 -17.02 17.34
N ASP A 93 19.39 -17.84 17.31
CA ASP A 93 20.03 -18.36 18.52
C ASP A 93 21.11 -17.40 19.06
N LYS A 94 21.35 -16.29 18.37
CA LYS A 94 22.34 -15.26 18.75
C LYS A 94 21.67 -14.14 19.51
N ILE A 95 22.37 -13.54 20.45
CA ILE A 95 21.97 -12.28 21.06
C ILE A 95 22.25 -11.18 20.07
N LEU A 96 21.27 -10.30 19.85
CA LEU A 96 21.41 -9.09 19.05
C LEU A 96 21.63 -7.91 19.99
N GLU A 97 22.64 -7.09 19.69
CA GLU A 97 23.06 -6.00 20.57
C GLU A 97 23.13 -4.68 19.79
N ASN A 98 22.98 -3.58 20.54
CA ASN A 98 23.12 -2.23 20.03
C ASN A 98 22.25 -1.93 18.80
N LEU A 99 21.01 -2.42 18.87
CA LEU A 99 20.02 -2.18 17.81
C LEU A 99 19.54 -0.73 17.86
N PHE A 100 19.09 -0.24 16.72
CA PHE A 100 18.33 1.00 16.59
C PHE A 100 17.09 0.73 15.73
N LEU A 101 16.03 1.45 16.01
CA LEU A 101 14.77 1.36 15.26
C LEU A 101 14.46 2.70 14.63
N ILE A 102 14.18 2.69 13.32
CA ILE A 102 13.78 3.86 12.56
C ILE A 102 12.48 3.51 11.83
N VAL A 103 11.50 4.39 11.93
CA VAL A 103 10.28 4.34 11.13
C VAL A 103 10.24 5.55 10.23
N THR A 104 10.16 5.35 8.93
CA THR A 104 9.97 6.42 7.95
C THR A 104 8.53 6.42 7.48
N LEU A 105 7.88 7.58 7.55
CA LEU A 105 6.48 7.79 7.15
C LEU A 105 6.45 8.32 5.71
N ASP A 106 5.79 7.56 4.82
CA ASP A 106 5.74 7.88 3.39
C ASP A 106 4.28 7.91 2.90
N SER A 107 3.58 8.99 3.25
CA SER A 107 2.25 9.29 2.69
C SER A 107 1.92 10.76 2.86
N ARG A 108 1.34 11.34 1.83
CA ARG A 108 0.83 12.73 1.87
C ARG A 108 -0.40 12.89 2.76
N ALA A 109 -1.11 11.81 3.03
CA ALA A 109 -2.30 11.80 3.87
C ALA A 109 -1.98 11.83 5.37
N PHE A 110 -0.73 11.64 5.78
CA PHE A 110 -0.35 11.82 7.18
C PHE A 110 -0.28 13.30 7.58
N ASP A 111 -0.88 13.62 8.71
CA ASP A 111 -0.65 14.89 9.39
C ASP A 111 0.63 14.76 10.25
N LEU A 112 1.77 15.07 9.64
CA LEU A 112 3.08 14.96 10.29
C LEU A 112 3.23 15.87 11.51
N GLY A 113 2.42 16.94 11.62
CA GLY A 113 2.40 17.83 12.79
C GLY A 113 1.76 17.19 14.02
N SER A 114 0.96 16.15 13.82
CA SER A 114 0.24 15.42 14.88
C SER A 114 1.06 14.28 15.51
N VAL A 115 2.26 13.97 15.00
CA VAL A 115 3.06 12.82 15.45
C VAL A 115 3.37 12.91 16.95
N LYS A 116 2.97 11.88 17.68
CA LYS A 116 3.32 11.68 19.10
C LYS A 116 4.05 10.35 19.23
N VAL A 117 5.13 10.33 19.97
CA VAL A 117 6.01 9.16 20.08
C VAL A 117 6.19 8.75 21.54
N SER A 118 6.08 7.47 21.82
CA SER A 118 6.41 6.93 23.14
C SER A 118 7.92 6.64 23.20
N GLY A 119 8.64 7.41 24.03
CA GLY A 119 10.06 7.25 24.30
C GLY A 119 11.02 7.67 23.18
N GLY A 120 10.61 7.65 21.92
CA GLY A 120 11.44 8.00 20.77
C GLY A 120 11.45 9.47 20.41
N ARG A 121 11.97 9.79 19.23
CA ARG A 121 12.05 11.15 18.71
C ARG A 121 11.64 11.20 17.24
N PHE A 122 10.74 12.13 16.91
CA PHE A 122 10.36 12.43 15.51
C PHE A 122 11.27 13.51 14.91
N SER A 123 11.68 13.29 13.68
CA SER A 123 12.44 14.19 12.82
C SER A 123 11.59 14.59 11.62
N SER A 124 11.21 15.85 11.53
CA SER A 124 10.37 16.36 10.43
C SER A 124 11.15 16.55 9.11
N GLY A 125 12.48 16.54 9.14
CA GLY A 125 13.30 16.76 7.94
C GLY A 125 13.28 15.57 6.97
N ASP A 126 13.13 14.38 7.50
CA ASP A 126 13.08 13.10 6.76
C ASP A 126 11.85 12.24 7.10
N ASN A 127 10.89 12.82 7.83
CA ASN A 127 9.67 12.16 8.29
C ASN A 127 9.94 10.85 9.02
N SER A 128 11.01 10.81 9.83
CA SER A 128 11.41 9.61 10.54
C SER A 128 11.19 9.69 12.05
N ILE A 129 10.91 8.54 12.64
CA ILE A 129 10.86 8.36 14.09
C ILE A 129 11.99 7.42 14.48
N ILE A 130 12.76 7.79 15.51
CA ILE A 130 13.96 7.07 15.90
C ILE A 130 13.88 6.67 17.36
N TRP A 131 14.18 5.42 17.65
CA TRP A 131 14.37 4.89 18.99
C TRP A 131 15.74 4.25 19.12
N GLY A 132 16.38 4.51 20.23
CA GLY A 132 17.64 3.88 20.61
C GLY A 132 17.52 3.05 21.89
N ALA A 133 18.63 2.49 22.36
CA ALA A 133 18.69 1.68 23.57
C ALA A 133 18.32 2.43 24.87
N LYS A 134 18.28 3.78 24.81
CA LYS A 134 17.83 4.61 25.94
C LYS A 134 16.30 4.67 26.01
N ASP A 135 15.66 4.57 24.88
CA ASP A 135 14.21 4.69 24.72
C ASP A 135 13.52 3.34 24.91
N ILE A 136 14.12 2.28 24.35
CA ILE A 136 13.64 0.91 24.44
C ILE A 136 14.81 0.02 24.88
N SER A 137 14.76 -0.52 26.10
CA SER A 137 15.84 -1.33 26.67
C SER A 137 16.16 -2.59 25.86
N LYS A 138 15.16 -3.17 25.18
CA LYS A 138 15.33 -4.33 24.29
C LYS A 138 16.20 -4.04 23.06
N LEU A 139 16.38 -2.78 22.69
CA LEU A 139 17.32 -2.40 21.62
C LEU A 139 18.78 -2.49 22.06
N ARG A 140 19.06 -2.51 23.37
CA ARG A 140 20.41 -2.75 23.87
C ARG A 140 20.81 -4.22 23.77
N PHE A 141 19.91 -5.12 24.19
CA PHE A 141 20.09 -6.56 24.15
C PHE A 141 18.75 -7.23 23.84
N LEU A 142 18.73 -8.00 22.77
CA LEU A 142 17.57 -8.79 22.37
C LEU A 142 17.99 -10.26 22.26
N GLY A 143 17.71 -11.03 23.31
CA GLY A 143 18.04 -12.45 23.38
C GLY A 143 17.22 -13.31 22.43
N ARG A 144 17.55 -14.60 22.36
CA ARG A 144 16.80 -15.58 21.58
C ARG A 144 15.33 -15.62 21.96
N GLY A 145 14.45 -15.49 20.98
CA GLY A 145 13.00 -15.53 21.17
C GLY A 145 12.42 -14.31 21.88
N GLU A 146 13.25 -13.37 22.34
CA GLU A 146 12.78 -12.15 22.96
C GLU A 146 12.17 -11.20 21.94
N GLU A 147 11.26 -10.36 22.47
CA GLU A 147 10.48 -9.40 21.69
C GLU A 147 10.56 -8.01 22.34
N GLY A 148 10.58 -6.98 21.50
CA GLY A 148 10.45 -5.60 21.90
C GLY A 148 9.32 -4.92 21.14
N LYS A 149 8.88 -3.76 21.66
CA LYS A 149 7.79 -2.96 21.09
C LYS A 149 8.15 -1.48 21.06
N ALA A 150 7.71 -0.80 19.98
CA ALA A 150 7.71 0.65 19.84
C ALA A 150 6.31 1.13 19.48
N GLU A 151 5.95 2.34 19.91
CA GLU A 151 4.62 2.91 19.71
C GLU A 151 4.70 4.36 19.29
N PHE A 152 3.80 4.74 18.38
CA PHE A 152 3.58 6.13 18.02
C PHE A 152 2.14 6.35 17.54
N TRP A 153 1.71 7.61 17.55
CA TRP A 153 0.39 8.05 17.07
C TRP A 153 0.56 9.10 16.01
N ILE A 154 -0.32 9.09 15.03
CA ILE A 154 -0.38 10.07 13.95
C ILE A 154 -1.82 10.19 13.44
N ASN A 155 -2.23 11.40 13.07
CA ASN A 155 -3.54 11.60 12.46
C ASN A 155 -3.45 11.45 10.95
N VAL A 156 -4.54 10.97 10.35
CA VAL A 156 -4.81 11.15 8.93
C VAL A 156 -5.41 12.53 8.74
N LYS A 157 -5.01 13.26 7.71
CA LYS A 157 -5.59 14.56 7.39
C LYS A 157 -7.09 14.44 7.13
N ASP A 158 -7.86 15.44 7.54
CA ASP A 158 -9.30 15.52 7.31
C ASP A 158 -9.63 15.67 5.81
N GLU A 159 -8.80 16.44 5.10
CA GLU A 159 -8.90 16.64 3.66
C GLU A 159 -7.66 16.07 2.97
N ILE A 160 -7.91 15.13 2.05
CA ILE A 160 -6.86 14.50 1.27
C ILE A 160 -7.03 14.98 -0.17
N GLU A 161 -6.13 15.84 -0.59
CA GLU A 161 -6.10 16.33 -1.96
C GLU A 161 -5.74 15.19 -2.92
N THR A 162 -6.68 14.83 -3.78
CA THR A 162 -6.46 13.88 -4.89
C THR A 162 -6.09 14.67 -6.13
N PHE A 163 -4.81 14.65 -6.51
CA PHE A 163 -4.29 15.47 -7.59
C PHE A 163 -4.46 14.89 -8.99
N SER A 164 -4.80 13.61 -9.12
CA SER A 164 -5.03 13.00 -10.44
C SER A 164 -5.91 11.76 -10.40
N SER A 165 -6.57 11.47 -11.52
CA SER A 165 -7.29 10.20 -11.75
C SER A 165 -6.38 8.96 -11.74
N GLN A 166 -5.07 9.13 -11.60
CA GLN A 166 -4.08 8.05 -11.47
C GLN A 166 -3.74 7.71 -10.01
N ASP A 167 -4.15 8.55 -9.04
CA ASP A 167 -4.00 8.29 -7.60
C ASP A 167 -5.07 7.30 -7.09
N LYS A 168 -5.21 6.16 -7.80
CA LYS A 168 -6.28 5.18 -7.54
C LYS A 168 -6.08 4.38 -6.26
N ASP A 169 -4.86 4.32 -5.72
CA ASP A 169 -4.52 3.57 -4.52
C ASP A 169 -3.96 4.52 -3.45
N LEU A 170 -4.87 5.23 -2.76
CA LEU A 170 -4.49 5.98 -1.58
C LEU A 170 -4.10 4.98 -0.48
N VAL A 171 -2.82 4.87 -0.22
CA VAL A 171 -2.27 4.02 0.82
C VAL A 171 -1.39 4.83 1.76
N LEU A 172 -1.45 4.51 3.04
CA LEU A 172 -0.54 5.00 4.04
C LEU A 172 0.64 4.01 4.11
N LYS A 173 1.83 4.47 3.75
CA LYS A 173 3.04 3.64 3.75
C LYS A 173 3.96 4.05 4.87
N ASN A 174 4.55 3.06 5.51
CA ASN A 174 5.67 3.29 6.39
C ASN A 174 6.70 2.16 6.24
N ARG A 175 7.95 2.52 6.41
CA ARG A 175 9.07 1.59 6.43
C ARG A 175 9.64 1.53 7.83
N VAL A 176 9.80 0.33 8.34
CA VAL A 176 10.47 0.05 9.61
C VAL A 176 11.84 -0.54 9.33
N LEU A 177 12.87 0.05 9.88
CA LEU A 177 14.25 -0.42 9.81
C LEU A 177 14.73 -0.70 11.23
N ILE A 178 15.24 -1.91 11.48
CA ILE A 178 15.91 -2.26 12.73
C ILE A 178 17.28 -2.81 12.39
N SER A 179 18.30 -1.98 12.59
CA SER A 179 19.67 -2.23 12.13
C SER A 179 19.72 -2.59 10.64
N GLU A 180 19.93 -3.86 10.27
CA GLU A 180 19.97 -4.31 8.86
C GLU A 180 18.64 -4.92 8.37
N ALA A 181 17.70 -5.20 9.28
CA ALA A 181 16.39 -5.75 8.93
C ALA A 181 15.41 -4.64 8.60
N SER A 182 14.67 -4.78 7.51
CA SER A 182 13.64 -3.83 7.13
C SER A 182 12.33 -4.50 6.74
N ALA A 183 11.22 -3.82 7.02
CA ALA A 183 9.88 -4.21 6.59
C ALA A 183 9.13 -2.96 6.09
N GLU A 184 8.31 -3.14 5.06
CA GLU A 184 7.41 -2.10 4.55
C GLU A 184 5.97 -2.51 4.85
N PHE A 185 5.18 -1.55 5.33
CA PHE A 185 3.78 -1.74 5.67
C PHE A 185 2.93 -0.75 4.90
N GLU A 186 1.79 -1.23 4.44
CA GLU A 186 0.80 -0.43 3.71
C GLU A 186 -0.56 -0.59 4.38
N ILE A 187 -1.25 0.53 4.61
CA ILE A 187 -2.61 0.58 5.10
C ILE A 187 -3.47 1.22 4.03
N LYS A 188 -4.58 0.59 3.70
CA LYS A 188 -5.54 1.16 2.75
C LYS A 188 -6.24 2.36 3.37
N LEU A 189 -6.45 3.38 2.56
CA LEU A 189 -7.23 4.53 2.92
C LEU A 189 -8.61 4.44 2.26
N ASN A 190 -9.66 4.54 3.07
CA ASN A 190 -11.03 4.55 2.57
C ASN A 190 -11.29 5.88 1.84
N ALA A 191 -11.83 5.79 0.63
CA ALA A 191 -12.33 6.95 -0.09
C ALA A 191 -13.81 7.17 0.26
N ASN A 192 -14.18 8.41 0.52
CA ASN A 192 -15.59 8.78 0.61
C ASN A 192 -16.12 9.01 -0.80
N LEU A 193 -16.98 8.13 -1.27
CA LEU A 193 -17.69 8.32 -2.53
C LEU A 193 -18.98 9.08 -2.25
N THR A 194 -19.06 10.32 -2.74
CA THR A 194 -20.28 11.11 -2.71
C THR A 194 -20.94 11.03 -4.09
N VAL A 195 -22.21 10.68 -4.12
CA VAL A 195 -23.02 10.66 -5.35
C VAL A 195 -24.06 11.78 -5.24
N ASP A 196 -23.95 12.76 -6.14
CA ASP A 196 -24.96 13.81 -6.33
C ASP A 196 -25.82 13.44 -7.54
N GLN A 197 -27.13 13.58 -7.40
CA GLN A 197 -28.09 13.31 -8.45
C GLN A 197 -28.97 14.53 -8.71
N ARG A 198 -29.08 14.95 -9.96
CA ARG A 198 -29.94 16.05 -10.41
C ARG A 198 -30.81 15.60 -11.57
N GLY A 199 -32.08 15.95 -11.49
CA GLY A 199 -33.05 15.72 -12.56
C GLY A 199 -33.48 17.03 -13.22
N PHE A 200 -33.51 17.05 -14.54
CA PHE A 200 -33.94 18.20 -15.34
C PHE A 200 -35.09 17.78 -16.26
N PHE A 201 -36.18 18.56 -16.28
CA PHE A 201 -37.27 18.38 -17.23
C PHE A 201 -36.92 19.01 -18.57
N GLN A 202 -36.28 20.18 -18.59
CA GLN A 202 -35.72 20.81 -19.76
C GLN A 202 -34.21 20.66 -19.78
N ASP A 203 -33.67 20.16 -20.87
CA ASP A 203 -32.25 19.95 -21.06
C ASP A 203 -31.91 20.25 -22.55
N ASP A 204 -31.05 21.23 -22.76
CA ASP A 204 -30.68 21.71 -24.10
C ASP A 204 -29.76 20.69 -24.82
N VAL A 205 -29.16 19.74 -24.12
CA VAL A 205 -28.23 18.75 -24.70
C VAL A 205 -28.97 17.50 -25.18
N PHE A 206 -29.88 16.96 -24.34
CA PHE A 206 -30.57 15.69 -24.64
C PHE A 206 -32.00 15.85 -25.13
N GLY A 207 -32.56 17.08 -25.10
CA GLY A 207 -33.85 17.38 -25.67
C GLY A 207 -35.00 16.60 -25.08
N ASN A 208 -35.33 16.83 -23.82
CA ASN A 208 -36.44 16.17 -23.13
C ASN A 208 -37.80 16.49 -23.78
N GLN A 209 -38.72 15.51 -23.76
CA GLN A 209 -40.06 15.60 -24.32
C GLN A 209 -41.10 15.47 -23.22
N GLY A 210 -42.24 16.14 -23.45
CA GLY A 210 -43.39 16.08 -22.57
C GLY A 210 -43.99 17.46 -22.28
N VAL A 211 -45.00 17.48 -21.45
CA VAL A 211 -45.70 18.69 -21.01
C VAL A 211 -45.60 18.90 -19.53
N HIS A 212 -45.56 20.16 -19.11
CA HIS A 212 -45.61 20.51 -17.69
C HIS A 212 -46.79 21.53 -17.48
N PRO A 213 -47.72 21.25 -16.55
CA PRO A 213 -47.80 20.12 -15.62
C PRO A 213 -48.06 18.78 -16.32
N LEU A 214 -47.62 17.67 -15.66
CA LEU A 214 -47.72 16.30 -16.19
C LEU A 214 -49.18 15.92 -16.42
N LEU A 215 -49.48 15.31 -17.60
CA LEU A 215 -50.80 14.80 -17.95
C LEU A 215 -50.81 13.27 -17.93
N VAL A 216 -51.90 12.70 -17.39
CA VAL A 216 -52.09 11.25 -17.33
C VAL A 216 -52.12 10.67 -18.75
N GLY A 217 -51.34 9.59 -18.99
CA GLY A 217 -51.27 8.90 -20.29
C GLY A 217 -50.31 9.53 -21.29
N GLN A 218 -49.63 10.64 -20.96
CA GLN A 218 -48.60 11.22 -21.79
C GLN A 218 -47.21 10.78 -21.35
N LYS A 219 -46.33 10.54 -22.33
CA LYS A 219 -44.92 10.18 -22.11
C LYS A 219 -44.13 11.44 -21.83
N ASN A 220 -43.44 11.48 -20.72
CA ASN A 220 -42.50 12.53 -20.36
C ASN A 220 -41.11 11.93 -20.20
N THR A 221 -40.08 12.65 -20.58
CA THR A 221 -38.70 12.27 -20.44
C THR A 221 -37.97 13.30 -19.58
N TYR A 222 -36.99 12.82 -18.79
CA TYR A 222 -36.16 13.64 -17.91
C TYR A 222 -34.72 13.28 -18.14
N THR A 223 -33.82 14.25 -18.04
CA THR A 223 -32.39 14.02 -17.96
C THR A 223 -32.02 13.88 -16.50
N ILE A 224 -31.37 12.78 -16.14
CA ILE A 224 -30.85 12.56 -14.81
C ILE A 224 -29.33 12.53 -14.89
N ILE A 225 -28.69 13.49 -14.22
CA ILE A 225 -27.22 13.58 -14.13
C ILE A 225 -26.78 13.03 -12.79
N TRP A 226 -25.89 12.05 -12.83
CA TRP A 226 -25.22 11.48 -11.67
C TRP A 226 -23.80 11.98 -11.67
N GLN A 227 -23.38 12.59 -10.58
CA GLN A 227 -22.00 13.03 -10.38
C GLN A 227 -21.41 12.28 -9.19
N ALA A 228 -20.42 11.44 -9.46
CA ALA A 228 -19.61 10.79 -8.42
C ALA A 228 -18.36 11.62 -8.14
N LYS A 229 -18.07 11.87 -6.87
CA LYS A 229 -16.92 12.62 -6.40
C LYS A 229 -16.21 11.82 -5.30
#